data_ad5342fa3e2136fc8654207675a5cf88
#
_entry.id   ad5342fa3e2136fc8654207675a5cf88
#
_cell.length_a   1.000
_cell.length_b   1.000
_cell.length_c   1.000
_cell.angle_alpha   90.00
_cell.angle_beta   90.00
_cell.angle_gamma   90.00
#
_symmetry.space_group_name_H-M   'P 1'
#
loop_
_entity.id
_entity.type
_entity.pdbx_description
1 polymer ?
#
loop_
_entity_poly.entity_id
_entity_poly.type
_entity_poly.pdbx_seq_one_letter_code
_entity_poly.pdbx_strand_id
1 'polypeptide(L)' 'KEFKKAVTMLEMGLDYVVDDVQLETNFNLQLGEAFNGLGDFKKKEQYFAKANQLLKTKK' A
#
# COMPACT_ATOMS: atom_id res chain seq x y z
N LYS A 1 -18.35 -0.55 -4.02
CA LYS A 1 -16.94 -0.74 -4.26
C LYS A 1 -16.39 -1.84 -3.40
N GLU A 2 -15.47 -2.59 -3.95
CA GLU A 2 -14.94 -3.77 -3.30
C GLU A 2 -13.61 -3.46 -2.62
N PHE A 3 -13.65 -2.55 -1.67
CA PHE A 3 -12.40 -2.13 -1.03
C PHE A 3 -11.75 -3.27 -0.26
N LYS A 4 -12.55 -4.11 0.40
CA LYS A 4 -11.98 -5.23 1.15
C LYS A 4 -11.28 -6.22 0.23
N LYS A 5 -11.88 -6.51 -0.91
CA LYS A 5 -11.24 -7.38 -1.89
C LYS A 5 -9.96 -6.75 -2.42
N ALA A 6 -10.00 -5.45 -2.68
CA ALA A 6 -8.81 -4.76 -3.17
C ALA A 6 -7.68 -4.85 -2.15
N VAL A 7 -8.01 -4.67 -0.87
CA VAL A 7 -7.00 -4.77 0.18
C VAL A 7 -6.39 -6.16 0.20
N THR A 8 -7.24 -7.18 0.16
CA THR A 8 -6.73 -8.56 0.20
C THR A 8 -5.81 -8.84 -0.97
N MET A 9 -6.21 -8.44 -2.17
CA MET A 9 -5.40 -8.70 -3.35
C MET A 9 -4.09 -7.93 -3.32
N LEU A 10 -4.13 -6.69 -2.84
CA LEU A 10 -2.92 -5.88 -2.77
C LEU A 10 -1.96 -6.42 -1.73
N GLU A 11 -2.48 -6.88 -0.59
CA GLU A 11 -1.61 -7.46 0.43
C GLU A 11 -0.96 -8.74 -0.07
N MET A 12 -1.71 -9.54 -0.81
CA MET A 12 -1.13 -10.74 -1.41
C MET A 12 -0.05 -10.38 -2.42
N GLY A 13 -0.30 -9.34 -3.21
CA GLY A 13 0.69 -8.89 -4.16
C GLY A 13 1.98 -8.43 -3.52
N LEU A 14 1.86 -7.76 -2.37
CA LEU A 14 3.04 -7.30 -1.65
C LEU A 14 3.94 -8.46 -1.23
N ASP A 15 3.34 -9.62 -0.93
CA ASP A 15 4.13 -10.79 -0.53
C ASP A 15 5.04 -11.27 -1.65
N TYR A 16 4.72 -10.94 -2.89
CA TYR A 16 5.52 -11.37 -4.03
C TYR A 16 6.44 -10.29 -4.57
N VAL A 17 6.37 -9.09 -4.00
CA VAL A 17 7.24 -8.00 -4.46
C VAL A 17 8.57 -8.08 -3.73
N VAL A 18 9.62 -8.32 -4.50
CA VAL A 18 10.96 -8.44 -3.94
C VAL A 18 11.89 -7.55 -4.76
N ASP A 19 12.60 -6.67 -4.09
CA ASP A 19 13.61 -5.83 -4.75
C ASP A 19 13.04 -4.92 -5.82
N ASP A 20 11.77 -4.58 -5.71
CA ASP A 20 11.15 -3.62 -6.64
C ASP A 20 10.50 -2.52 -5.82
N VAL A 21 11.30 -1.50 -5.50
CA VAL A 21 10.85 -0.41 -4.63
C VAL A 21 9.68 0.34 -5.25
N GLN A 22 9.73 0.55 -6.57
CA GLN A 22 8.65 1.29 -7.20
C GLN A 22 7.32 0.55 -7.14
N LEU A 23 7.35 -0.74 -7.41
CA LEU A 23 6.14 -1.54 -7.36
C LEU A 23 5.62 -1.63 -5.93
N GLU A 24 6.52 -1.83 -4.99
CA GLU A 24 6.15 -1.88 -3.57
C GLU A 24 5.53 -0.56 -3.12
N THR A 25 6.11 0.55 -3.55
CA THR A 25 5.56 1.87 -3.24
C THR A 25 4.15 2.00 -3.79
N ASN A 26 3.95 1.58 -5.04
CA ASN A 26 2.63 1.69 -5.66
C ASN A 26 1.59 0.85 -4.91
N PHE A 27 1.97 -0.36 -4.51
CA PHE A 27 1.05 -1.20 -3.75
C PHE A 27 0.68 -0.55 -2.42
N ASN A 28 1.64 0.05 -1.74
CA ASN A 28 1.36 0.71 -0.47
C ASN A 28 0.45 1.91 -0.66
N LEU A 29 0.65 2.68 -1.73
CA LEU A 29 -0.25 3.80 -2.01
C LEU A 29 -1.66 3.33 -2.29
N GLN A 30 -1.80 2.26 -3.06
CA GLN A 30 -3.13 1.74 -3.37
C GLN A 30 -3.79 1.17 -2.12
N LEU A 31 -3.02 0.51 -1.26
CA LEU A 31 -3.57 0.02 0.00
C LEU A 31 -4.05 1.17 0.87
N GLY A 32 -3.27 2.24 0.92
CA GLY A 32 -3.70 3.42 1.67
C GLY A 32 -5.01 3.97 1.16
N GLU A 33 -5.16 4.02 -0.16
CA GLU A 33 -6.40 4.52 -0.75
C GLU A 33 -7.57 3.59 -0.48
N ALA A 34 -7.32 2.28 -0.52
CA ALA A 34 -8.38 1.32 -0.22
C ALA A 34 -8.85 1.46 1.22
N PHE A 35 -7.92 1.61 2.15
CA PHE A 35 -8.29 1.81 3.54
C PHE A 35 -8.98 3.15 3.76
N ASN A 36 -8.61 4.16 2.98
CA ASN A 36 -9.33 5.42 3.02
C ASN A 36 -10.80 5.21 2.62
N GLY A 37 -11.04 4.42 1.59
CA GLY A 37 -12.40 4.11 1.17
C GLY A 37 -13.16 3.32 2.22
N LEU A 38 -12.46 2.50 3.01
CA LEU A 38 -13.08 1.75 4.09
C LEU A 38 -13.29 2.57 5.35
N GLY A 39 -12.73 3.76 5.41
CA GLY A 39 -12.83 4.59 6.60
C GLY A 39 -11.81 4.25 7.66
N ASP A 40 -10.85 3.41 7.36
CA ASP A 40 -9.81 3.04 8.31
C ASP A 40 -8.61 3.96 8.11
N PHE A 41 -8.72 5.14 8.68
CA PHE A 41 -7.72 6.17 8.45
C PHE A 41 -6.40 5.88 9.13
N LYS A 42 -6.42 5.10 10.18
CA LYS A 42 -5.19 4.70 10.84
C LYS A 42 -4.33 3.83 9.92
N LYS A 43 -4.93 2.84 9.30
CA LYS A 43 -4.19 2.00 8.37
C LYS A 43 -3.84 2.75 7.10
N LYS A 44 -4.71 3.64 6.66
CA LYS A 44 -4.40 4.49 5.52
C LYS A 44 -3.09 5.22 5.75
N GLU A 45 -2.93 5.82 6.92
CA GLU A 45 -1.71 6.58 7.21
C GLU A 45 -0.50 5.68 7.32
N GLN A 46 -0.70 4.47 7.85
CA GLN A 46 0.41 3.52 7.95
C GLN A 46 0.95 3.17 6.56
N TYR A 47 0.07 2.90 5.62
CA TYR A 47 0.51 2.51 4.28
C TYR A 47 1.08 3.69 3.51
N PHE A 48 0.52 4.88 3.69
CA PHE A 48 1.10 6.06 3.07
C PHE A 48 2.48 6.36 3.65
N ALA A 49 2.65 6.16 4.95
CA ALA A 49 3.96 6.36 5.57
C ALA A 49 4.98 5.36 5.02
N LYS A 50 4.57 4.12 4.81
CA LYS A 50 5.46 3.13 4.22
C LYS A 50 5.87 3.54 2.81
N ALA A 51 4.93 4.03 2.02
CA ALA A 51 5.25 4.47 0.67
C ALA A 51 6.25 5.62 0.69
N ASN A 52 6.05 6.58 1.59
CA ASN A 52 6.98 7.70 1.71
C ASN A 52 8.35 7.22 2.14
N GLN A 53 8.40 6.25 3.04
CA GLN A 53 9.68 5.70 3.49
C GLN A 53 10.43 5.06 2.33
N LEU A 54 9.72 4.30 1.51
CA LEU A 54 10.33 3.64 0.37
C LEU A 54 10.87 4.65 -0.62
N LEU A 55 10.13 5.74 -0.84
CA LEU A 55 10.58 6.78 -1.75
C LEU A 55 11.85 7.46 -1.24
N LYS A 56 11.95 7.62 0.07
CA LYS A 56 13.12 8.27 0.65
C LYS A 56 14.36 7.40 0.57
N THR A 57 14.20 6.08 0.63
CA THR A 57 15.35 5.19 0.60
C THR A 57 15.80 4.87 -0.81
N LYS A 58 15.02 5.27 -1.79
CA LYS A 58 15.37 5.03 -3.19
C LYS A 58 16.53 5.90 -3.60
N LYS A 59 17.47 5.30 -4.29
CA LYS A 59 18.63 6.04 -4.79
C LYS A 59 18.48 6.39 -6.25
#